data_408e532f09e96663059d06fc988d2b14
#
_entry.id   408e532f09e96663059d06fc988d2b14
#
_cell.length_a   1.000
_cell.length_b   1.000
_cell.length_c   1.000
_cell.angle_alpha   90.00
_cell.angle_beta   90.00
_cell.angle_gamma   90.00
#
_symmetry.space_group_name_H-M   'P 1'
#
loop_
_entity.id
_entity.type
_entity.pdbx_description
1 polymer ?
#
loop_
_entity_poly.entity_id
_entity_poly.type
_entity_poly.pdbx_seq_one_letter_code
_entity_poly.pdbx_strand_id
1 'polypeptide(L)'
;MLHTLMNEAKAVVVDIGGFTADYLLMNNGKADLSSCDSLENGVILLYNKIRSRGNAELDLLLDEGDVDAILTGKQTQYPPSVVRLVEQLAQEFVNDLFSTLRERMLDLRYCTVVFVGGGAILLRRQIEAYGKVGKPLFVSNINANAAGYEYLYRLEAAGR
;
A
#
# COMPACT_ATOMS: atom_id res chain seq x y z
N MET A 1 11.76 6.81 12.76
CA MET A 1 11.38 6.49 11.37
C MET A 1 11.95 7.50 10.36
N LEU A 2 11.62 8.79 10.45
CA LEU A 2 12.20 9.81 9.55
C LEU A 2 13.73 9.82 9.59
N HIS A 3 14.35 9.68 10.74
CA HIS A 3 15.81 9.54 10.89
C HIS A 3 16.37 8.34 10.13
N THR A 4 15.64 7.24 10.05
CA THR A 4 16.06 6.06 9.29
C THR A 4 16.04 6.36 7.80
N LEU A 5 14.98 7.02 7.30
CA LEU A 5 14.87 7.40 5.89
C LEU A 5 15.94 8.38 5.44
N MET A 6 16.34 9.30 6.32
CA MET A 6 17.39 10.30 6.02
C MET A 6 18.79 9.70 5.91
N ASN A 7 19.02 8.53 6.50
CA ASN A 7 20.31 7.84 6.46
C ASN A 7 20.38 6.74 5.39
N GLU A 8 19.26 6.43 4.73
CA GLU A 8 19.22 5.43 3.67
C GLU A 8 19.64 6.04 2.33
N ALA A 9 20.49 5.33 1.58
CA ALA A 9 20.89 5.77 0.26
C ALA A 9 19.71 5.86 -0.70
N LYS A 10 18.74 4.93 -0.56
CA LYS A 10 17.53 4.88 -1.35
C LYS A 10 16.36 4.36 -0.51
N ALA A 11 15.27 5.09 -0.48
CA ALA A 11 14.02 4.69 0.14
C ALA A 11 12.84 5.06 -0.75
N VAL A 12 11.74 4.32 -0.65
CA VAL A 12 10.49 4.62 -1.35
C VAL A 12 9.39 4.76 -0.31
N VAL A 13 8.60 5.80 -0.40
CA VAL A 13 7.35 5.94 0.36
C VAL A 13 6.20 5.55 -0.55
N VAL A 14 5.35 4.65 -0.11
CA VAL A 14 4.14 4.22 -0.83
C VAL A 14 2.93 4.46 0.05
N ASP A 15 2.05 5.35 -0.38
CA ASP A 15 0.78 5.67 0.30
C ASP A 15 -0.37 4.96 -0.43
N ILE A 16 -0.98 3.98 0.20
CA ILE A 16 -2.11 3.26 -0.37
C ILE A 16 -3.39 3.80 0.27
N GLY A 17 -4.08 4.65 -0.46
CA GLY A 17 -5.34 5.26 -0.06
C GLY A 17 -6.57 4.54 -0.62
N GLY A 18 -7.73 5.17 -0.45
CA GLY A 18 -9.00 4.67 -0.99
C GLY A 18 -9.06 4.71 -2.51
N PHE A 19 -8.67 5.82 -3.11
CA PHE A 19 -8.78 6.06 -4.56
C PHE A 19 -7.46 5.94 -5.30
N THR A 20 -6.35 6.30 -4.66
CA THR A 20 -5.03 6.33 -5.28
C THR A 20 -4.00 5.57 -4.46
N ALA A 21 -2.95 5.14 -5.14
CA ALA A 21 -1.69 4.76 -4.52
C ALA A 21 -0.61 5.74 -5.01
N ASP A 22 -0.05 6.48 -4.08
CA ASP A 22 0.96 7.49 -4.36
C ASP A 22 2.34 6.97 -3.95
N TYR A 23 3.36 7.34 -4.71
CA TYR A 23 4.72 6.96 -4.35
C TYR A 23 5.70 8.13 -4.49
N LEU A 24 6.74 8.09 -3.70
CA LEU A 24 7.82 9.06 -3.67
C LEU A 24 9.16 8.35 -3.47
N LEU A 25 10.11 8.61 -4.37
CA LEU A 25 11.49 8.16 -4.21
C LEU A 25 12.27 9.15 -3.34
N MET A 26 13.01 8.61 -2.37
CA MET A 26 13.95 9.34 -1.54
C MET A 26 15.37 8.88 -1.87
N ASN A 27 16.25 9.82 -2.21
CA ASN A 27 17.68 9.58 -2.46
C ASN A 27 18.52 10.35 -1.44
N ASN A 28 19.30 9.65 -0.62
CA ASN A 28 20.13 10.24 0.43
C ASN A 28 19.36 11.25 1.31
N GLY A 29 18.15 10.87 1.74
CA GLY A 29 17.28 11.68 2.58
C GLY A 29 16.60 12.87 1.88
N LYS A 30 16.71 13.00 0.56
CA LYS A 30 16.05 14.04 -0.22
C LYS A 30 14.99 13.45 -1.12
N ALA A 31 13.84 14.11 -1.18
CA ALA A 31 12.77 13.71 -2.10
C ALA A 31 13.19 13.96 -3.56
N ASP A 32 13.02 12.95 -4.40
CA ASP A 32 13.18 13.07 -5.83
C ASP A 32 11.80 13.31 -6.45
N LEU A 33 11.47 14.57 -6.67
CA LEU A 33 10.15 14.98 -7.20
C LEU A 33 9.94 14.55 -8.66
N SER A 34 11.01 14.23 -9.39
CA SER A 34 10.89 13.68 -10.74
C SER A 34 10.45 12.21 -10.76
N SER A 35 10.60 11.55 -9.61
CA SER A 35 10.23 10.14 -9.39
C SER A 35 9.12 10.00 -8.36
N CYS A 36 8.12 10.87 -8.43
CA CYS A 36 6.87 10.75 -7.69
C CYS A 36 5.69 10.73 -8.65
N ASP A 37 4.68 9.95 -8.31
CA ASP A 37 3.44 9.90 -9.12
C ASP A 37 2.29 9.34 -8.28
N SER A 38 1.09 9.48 -8.82
CA SER A 38 -0.16 8.97 -8.28
C SER A 38 -0.76 7.96 -9.25
N LEU A 39 -1.05 6.78 -8.74
CA LEU A 39 -1.71 5.72 -9.49
C LEU A 39 -3.17 5.62 -9.07
N GLU A 40 -4.07 5.40 -10.01
CA GLU A 40 -5.50 5.18 -9.73
C GLU A 40 -5.78 3.75 -9.17
N ASN A 41 -4.87 3.26 -8.33
CA ASN A 41 -4.89 1.91 -7.78
C ASN A 41 -5.18 1.93 -6.26
N GLY A 42 -6.19 2.68 -5.85
CA GLY A 42 -6.65 2.68 -4.47
C GLY A 42 -7.48 1.45 -4.11
N VAL A 43 -7.64 1.18 -2.81
CA VAL A 43 -8.32 -0.04 -2.32
C VAL A 43 -9.80 -0.13 -2.69
N ILE A 44 -10.44 0.96 -3.13
CA ILE A 44 -11.82 0.92 -3.60
C ILE A 44 -11.99 0.00 -4.81
N LEU A 45 -10.98 -0.09 -5.68
CA LEU A 45 -10.98 -1.04 -6.79
C LEU A 45 -10.98 -2.48 -6.31
N LEU A 46 -10.24 -2.78 -5.25
CA LEU A 46 -10.22 -4.09 -4.62
C LEU A 46 -11.57 -4.43 -4.02
N TYR A 47 -12.18 -3.53 -3.24
CA TYR A 47 -13.52 -3.75 -2.67
C TYR A 47 -14.56 -4.01 -3.76
N ASN A 48 -14.56 -3.22 -4.82
CA ASN A 48 -15.49 -3.39 -5.94
C ASN A 48 -15.29 -4.75 -6.63
N LYS A 49 -14.04 -5.16 -6.85
CA LYS A 49 -13.72 -6.47 -7.45
C LYS A 49 -14.16 -7.62 -6.55
N ILE A 50 -13.92 -7.53 -5.25
CA ILE A 50 -14.34 -8.54 -4.27
C ILE A 50 -15.86 -8.67 -4.25
N ARG A 51 -16.59 -7.57 -4.19
CA ARG A 51 -18.06 -7.59 -4.22
C ARG A 51 -18.60 -8.21 -5.50
N SER A 52 -18.07 -7.78 -6.64
CA SER A 52 -18.49 -8.29 -7.94
C SER A 52 -18.24 -9.80 -8.08
N ARG A 53 -17.04 -10.26 -7.73
CA ARG A 53 -16.67 -11.67 -7.80
C ARG A 53 -17.38 -12.52 -6.76
N GLY A 54 -17.54 -12.02 -5.54
CA GLY A 54 -18.28 -12.69 -4.48
C GLY A 54 -19.74 -12.90 -4.86
N ASN A 55 -20.38 -11.90 -5.43
CA ASN A 55 -21.75 -12.01 -5.91
C ASN A 55 -21.86 -12.99 -7.11
N ALA A 56 -21.00 -12.88 -8.09
CA ALA A 56 -21.06 -13.70 -9.30
C ALA A 56 -20.71 -15.18 -9.07
N GLU A 57 -19.75 -15.47 -8.23
CA GLU A 57 -19.22 -16.83 -8.04
C GLU A 57 -19.83 -17.56 -6.83
N LEU A 58 -20.22 -16.83 -5.79
CA LEU A 58 -20.64 -17.41 -4.53
C LEU A 58 -22.04 -16.97 -4.10
N ASP A 59 -22.72 -16.17 -4.92
CA ASP A 59 -24.03 -15.56 -4.60
C ASP A 59 -24.02 -14.88 -3.23
N LEU A 60 -22.96 -14.14 -2.92
CA LEU A 60 -22.71 -13.57 -1.61
C LEU A 60 -22.46 -12.05 -1.71
N LEU A 61 -23.13 -11.32 -0.83
CA LEU A 61 -22.91 -9.89 -0.64
C LEU A 61 -21.99 -9.66 0.56
N LEU A 62 -20.77 -9.22 0.30
CA LEU A 62 -19.80 -8.86 1.32
C LEU A 62 -19.78 -7.35 1.51
N ASP A 63 -19.89 -6.89 2.75
CA ASP A 63 -19.64 -5.49 3.07
C ASP A 63 -18.14 -5.20 3.32
N GLU A 64 -17.80 -3.93 3.50
CA GLU A 64 -16.40 -3.56 3.74
C GLU A 64 -15.86 -4.11 5.06
N GLY A 65 -16.70 -4.17 6.10
CA GLY A 65 -16.31 -4.73 7.39
C GLY A 65 -15.96 -6.21 7.31
N ASP A 66 -16.72 -6.98 6.52
CA ASP A 66 -16.46 -8.39 6.27
C ASP A 66 -15.10 -8.58 5.55
N VAL A 67 -14.89 -7.77 4.51
CA VAL A 67 -13.63 -7.80 3.75
C VAL A 67 -12.44 -7.42 4.63
N ASP A 68 -12.56 -6.37 5.42
CA ASP A 68 -11.52 -5.92 6.34
C ASP A 68 -11.17 -6.98 7.38
N ALA A 69 -12.17 -7.65 7.93
CA ALA A 69 -11.97 -8.73 8.88
C ALA A 69 -11.16 -9.88 8.26
N ILE A 70 -11.51 -10.28 7.05
CA ILE A 70 -10.80 -11.34 6.32
C ILE A 70 -9.36 -10.91 6.01
N LEU A 71 -9.17 -9.73 5.44
CA LEU A 71 -7.85 -9.25 5.02
C LEU A 71 -6.89 -9.04 6.19
N THR A 72 -7.40 -8.63 7.35
CA THR A 72 -6.60 -8.48 8.57
C THR A 72 -6.43 -9.77 9.37
N GLY A 73 -6.96 -10.90 8.88
CA GLY A 73 -6.82 -12.21 9.51
C GLY A 73 -7.65 -12.40 10.76
N LYS A 74 -8.70 -11.60 10.94
CA LYS A 74 -9.65 -11.80 12.04
C LYS A 74 -10.52 -13.02 11.80
N GLN A 75 -10.97 -13.62 12.88
CA GLN A 75 -11.93 -14.71 12.78
C GLN A 75 -13.22 -14.25 12.10
N THR A 76 -13.70 -15.03 11.17
CA THR A 76 -14.93 -14.77 10.41
C THR A 76 -15.82 -16.01 10.43
N GLN A 77 -17.12 -15.80 10.28
CA GLN A 77 -18.10 -16.87 10.11
C GLN A 77 -18.25 -17.38 8.68
N TYR A 78 -17.54 -16.74 7.73
CA TYR A 78 -17.59 -17.16 6.32
C TYR A 78 -16.83 -18.46 6.09
N PRO A 79 -17.29 -19.30 5.16
CA PRO A 79 -16.62 -20.54 4.83
C PRO A 79 -15.24 -20.28 4.18
N PRO A 80 -14.33 -21.27 4.22
CA PRO A 80 -12.99 -21.13 3.64
C PRO A 80 -12.96 -20.71 2.16
N SER A 81 -13.98 -21.06 1.38
CA SER A 81 -14.09 -20.65 -0.04
C SER A 81 -14.21 -19.14 -0.21
N VAL A 82 -14.93 -18.47 0.68
CA VAL A 82 -15.07 -17.00 0.69
C VAL A 82 -13.76 -16.35 1.10
N VAL A 83 -13.15 -16.84 2.16
CA VAL A 83 -11.86 -16.34 2.66
C VAL A 83 -10.80 -16.46 1.58
N ARG A 84 -10.70 -17.60 0.91
CA ARG A 84 -9.74 -17.81 -0.19
C ARG A 84 -9.97 -16.85 -1.36
N LEU A 85 -11.21 -16.61 -1.76
CA LEU A 85 -11.50 -15.67 -2.83
C LEU A 85 -11.04 -14.25 -2.48
N VAL A 86 -11.37 -13.78 -1.29
CA VAL A 86 -10.99 -12.43 -0.82
C VAL A 86 -9.46 -12.30 -0.74
N GLU A 87 -8.79 -13.26 -0.13
CA GLU A 87 -7.32 -13.24 0.00
C GLU A 87 -6.61 -13.34 -1.34
N GLN A 88 -7.12 -14.16 -2.27
CA GLN A 88 -6.58 -14.25 -3.63
C GLN A 88 -6.68 -12.92 -4.37
N LEU A 89 -7.85 -12.28 -4.35
CA LEU A 89 -8.05 -11.01 -5.03
C LEU A 89 -7.20 -9.89 -4.41
N ALA A 90 -7.03 -9.90 -3.09
CA ALA A 90 -6.15 -8.95 -2.43
C ALA A 90 -4.67 -9.17 -2.79
N GLN A 91 -4.22 -10.41 -2.88
CA GLN A 91 -2.85 -10.71 -3.31
C GLN A 91 -2.61 -10.32 -4.77
N GLU A 92 -3.58 -10.57 -5.66
CA GLU A 92 -3.53 -10.10 -7.04
C GLU A 92 -3.43 -8.58 -7.12
N PHE A 93 -4.23 -7.86 -6.32
CA PHE A 93 -4.19 -6.40 -6.26
C PHE A 93 -2.80 -5.88 -5.85
N VAL A 94 -2.21 -6.46 -4.81
CA VAL A 94 -0.85 -6.09 -4.35
C VAL A 94 0.19 -6.41 -5.41
N ASN A 95 0.11 -7.56 -6.05
CA ASN A 95 1.02 -7.96 -7.11
C ASN A 95 0.95 -7.00 -8.30
N ASP A 96 -0.25 -6.61 -8.71
CA ASP A 96 -0.47 -5.68 -9.83
C ASP A 96 0.06 -4.28 -9.49
N LEU A 97 -0.20 -3.79 -8.27
CA LEU A 97 0.34 -2.51 -7.79
C LEU A 97 1.87 -2.50 -7.86
N PHE A 98 2.51 -3.53 -7.35
CA PHE A 98 3.97 -3.61 -7.33
C PHE A 98 4.57 -3.83 -8.72
N SER A 99 3.87 -4.54 -9.61
CA SER A 99 4.25 -4.63 -11.02
C SER A 99 4.22 -3.27 -11.70
N THR A 100 3.20 -2.46 -11.44
CA THR A 100 3.09 -1.10 -11.97
C THR A 100 4.22 -0.20 -11.46
N LEU A 101 4.56 -0.29 -10.17
CA LEU A 101 5.71 0.45 -9.61
C LEU A 101 7.03 0.02 -10.27
N ARG A 102 7.19 -1.25 -10.54
CA ARG A 102 8.38 -1.79 -11.23
C ARG A 102 8.47 -1.32 -12.68
N GLU A 103 7.36 -1.25 -13.40
CA GLU A 103 7.29 -0.66 -14.75
C GLU A 103 7.74 0.80 -14.77
N ARG A 104 7.58 1.49 -13.66
CA ARG A 104 8.07 2.86 -13.46
C ARG A 104 9.51 2.91 -12.93
N MET A 105 10.28 1.86 -13.11
CA MET A 105 11.69 1.73 -12.72
C MET A 105 11.95 1.78 -11.21
N LEU A 106 10.93 1.47 -10.40
CA LEU A 106 11.08 1.37 -8.94
C LEU A 106 11.26 -0.10 -8.54
N ASP A 107 12.50 -0.52 -8.37
CA ASP A 107 12.80 -1.85 -7.84
C ASP A 107 12.87 -1.82 -6.32
N LEU A 108 11.82 -2.34 -5.70
CA LEU A 108 11.64 -2.31 -4.25
C LEU A 108 12.49 -3.36 -3.50
N ARG A 109 13.15 -4.27 -4.19
CA ARG A 109 13.88 -5.40 -3.57
C ARG A 109 15.11 -4.98 -2.77
N TYR A 110 15.71 -3.86 -3.11
CA TYR A 110 17.00 -3.41 -2.56
C TYR A 110 16.92 -2.06 -1.84
N CYS A 111 15.74 -1.65 -1.46
CA CYS A 111 15.54 -0.39 -0.75
C CYS A 111 14.63 -0.56 0.47
N THR A 112 14.65 0.42 1.35
CA THR A 112 13.65 0.57 2.40
C THR A 112 12.37 1.11 1.78
N VAL A 113 11.25 0.46 2.03
CA VAL A 113 9.94 0.89 1.57
C VAL A 113 9.05 1.21 2.76
N VAL A 114 8.61 2.44 2.86
CA VAL A 114 7.70 2.90 3.91
C VAL A 114 6.29 2.90 3.37
N PHE A 115 5.47 2.05 3.92
CA PHE A 115 4.05 1.94 3.60
C PHE A 115 3.23 2.80 4.55
N VAL A 116 2.44 3.69 4.00
CA VAL A 116 1.54 4.58 4.72
C VAL A 116 0.12 4.48 4.15
N GLY A 117 -0.85 5.04 4.85
CA GLY A 117 -2.25 5.03 4.44
C GLY A 117 -3.04 3.83 4.97
N GLY A 118 -4.36 3.97 4.98
CA GLY A 118 -5.27 2.95 5.49
C GLY A 118 -5.22 1.64 4.69
N GLY A 119 -5.03 1.74 3.37
CA GLY A 119 -4.89 0.59 2.49
C GLY A 119 -3.62 -0.22 2.75
N ALA A 120 -2.53 0.45 3.11
CA ALA A 120 -1.28 -0.22 3.46
C ALA A 120 -1.42 -1.06 4.75
N ILE A 121 -2.12 -0.54 5.74
CA ILE A 121 -2.40 -1.26 6.98
C ILE A 121 -3.34 -2.44 6.72
N LEU A 122 -4.39 -2.22 5.94
CA LEU A 122 -5.35 -3.26 5.54
C LEU A 122 -4.66 -4.42 4.82
N LEU A 123 -3.75 -4.11 3.89
CA LEU A 123 -3.08 -5.08 3.01
C LEU A 123 -1.71 -5.53 3.51
N ARG A 124 -1.36 -5.22 4.77
CA ARG A 124 -0.04 -5.53 5.33
C ARG A 124 0.37 -6.99 5.13
N ARG A 125 -0.54 -7.93 5.40
CA ARG A 125 -0.25 -9.37 5.26
C ARG A 125 0.07 -9.74 3.81
N GLN A 126 -0.66 -9.19 2.85
CA GLN A 126 -0.47 -9.43 1.42
C GLN A 126 0.81 -8.77 0.90
N ILE A 127 1.16 -7.58 1.42
CA ILE A 127 2.42 -6.89 1.11
C ILE A 127 3.61 -7.70 1.65
N GLU A 128 3.54 -8.17 2.89
CA GLU A 128 4.57 -9.03 3.48
C GLU A 128 4.71 -10.35 2.71
N ALA A 129 3.59 -10.95 2.28
CA ALA A 129 3.58 -12.19 1.50
C ALA A 129 4.13 -12.02 0.08
N TYR A 130 4.13 -10.82 -0.48
CA TYR A 130 4.71 -10.53 -1.79
C TYR A 130 6.22 -10.87 -1.83
N GLY A 131 6.95 -10.65 -0.76
CA GLY A 131 8.31 -11.13 -0.55
C GLY A 131 9.41 -10.48 -1.42
N LYS A 132 9.08 -9.50 -2.25
CA LYS A 132 10.02 -8.80 -3.14
C LYS A 132 10.21 -7.32 -2.75
N VAL A 133 10.18 -7.07 -1.46
CA VAL A 133 10.45 -5.77 -0.85
C VAL A 133 11.66 -5.93 0.07
N GLY A 134 12.63 -5.05 -0.04
CA GLY A 134 13.89 -5.17 0.72
C GLY A 134 13.66 -5.04 2.22
N LYS A 135 13.25 -3.87 2.67
CA LYS A 135 12.93 -3.59 4.08
C LYS A 135 11.58 -2.88 4.19
N PRO A 136 10.48 -3.60 4.41
CA PRO A 136 9.18 -2.98 4.58
C PRO A 136 9.02 -2.36 5.97
N LEU A 137 8.55 -1.12 6.03
CA LEU A 137 8.16 -0.42 7.24
C LEU A 137 6.72 0.05 7.08
N PHE A 138 5.89 -0.16 8.11
CA PHE A 138 4.48 0.22 8.09
C PHE A 138 4.22 1.32 9.13
N VAL A 139 3.55 2.38 8.70
CA VAL A 139 3.16 3.51 9.55
C VAL A 139 1.68 3.40 9.86
N SER A 140 1.37 3.12 11.12
CA SER A 140 -0.02 2.90 11.58
C SER A 140 -0.73 4.17 12.05
N ASN A 141 -0.03 5.31 12.16
CA ASN A 141 -0.61 6.54 12.69
C ASN A 141 -1.10 7.45 11.55
N ILE A 142 -2.40 7.75 11.52
CA ILE A 142 -3.03 8.65 10.55
C ILE A 142 -2.39 10.05 10.60
N ASN A 143 -1.94 10.51 11.77
CA ASN A 143 -1.25 11.78 11.92
C ASN A 143 0.17 11.79 11.31
N ALA A 144 0.76 10.63 11.07
CA ALA A 144 2.08 10.54 10.45
C ALA A 144 2.05 10.95 8.97
N ASN A 145 0.92 10.75 8.28
CA ASN A 145 0.77 11.20 6.89
C ASN A 145 0.80 12.73 6.82
N ALA A 146 0.02 13.41 7.66
CA ALA A 146 0.02 14.88 7.73
C ALA A 146 1.41 15.43 8.10
N ALA A 147 2.07 14.83 9.09
CA ALA A 147 3.43 15.22 9.50
C ALA A 147 4.47 14.94 8.40
N GLY A 148 4.31 13.84 7.65
CA GLY A 148 5.17 13.50 6.52
C GLY A 148 5.03 14.48 5.37
N TYR A 149 3.79 14.83 4.99
CA TYR A 149 3.53 15.84 3.96
C TYR A 149 3.99 17.24 4.38
N GLU A 150 3.77 17.63 5.63
CA GLU A 150 4.28 18.90 6.17
C GLU A 150 5.81 18.96 6.13
N TYR A 151 6.46 17.84 6.44
CA TYR A 151 7.92 17.75 6.38
C TYR A 151 8.43 17.87 4.94
N LEU A 152 7.80 17.21 3.98
CA LEU A 152 8.14 17.31 2.56
C LEU A 152 7.93 18.74 2.04
N TYR A 153 6.82 19.38 2.43
CA TYR A 153 6.55 20.78 2.08
C TYR A 153 7.61 21.73 2.62
N ARG A 154 8.04 21.54 3.87
CA ARG A 154 9.12 22.34 4.48
C ARG A 154 10.47 22.15 3.79
N LEU A 155 10.77 20.92 3.32
CA LEU A 155 12.00 20.66 2.56
C LEU A 155 11.97 21.38 1.21
N GLU A 156 10.83 21.39 0.51
CA GLU A 156 10.68 22.17 -0.73
C GLU A 156 10.84 23.68 -0.49
N ALA A 157 10.25 24.20 0.57
CA ALA A 157 10.34 25.63 0.92
C ALA A 157 11.75 26.06 1.32
N ALA A 158 12.53 25.16 1.94
CA ALA A 158 13.92 25.41 2.35
C ALA A 158 14.93 25.26 1.22
N GLY A 159 14.55 24.60 0.11
CA GLY A 159 15.39 24.40 -1.08
C GLY A 159 15.24 25.48 -2.15
N ARG A 160 14.41 26.49 -1.88
CA ARG A 160 14.26 27.71 -2.69
C ARG A 160 14.98 28.85 -2.02
#